data_b0e017e04421e146cd2d1efcd9e14a2b
#
_entry.id   b0e017e04421e146cd2d1efcd9e14a2b
#
_cell.length_a   1.000
_cell.length_b   1.000
_cell.length_c   1.000
_cell.angle_alpha   90.00
_cell.angle_beta   90.00
_cell.angle_gamma   90.00
#
_symmetry.space_group_name_H-M   'P 1'
#
loop_
_entity.id
_entity.type
_entity.pdbx_description
1 polymer ?
#
loop_
_entity_poly.entity_id
_entity_poly.type
_entity_poly.pdbx_seq_one_letter_code
_entity_poly.pdbx_strand_id
1 'polypeptide(L)'
;MNQEVKNKKILFADLDGTLIKTISGETFPKGIWDMQIRFEVLDKIKEVKPEYLLIVSYQGGIESGFVNAHDYRAKSEYITRAIREYCGIECYAMYCETNDKSDTYRKPNTGMLENLLERYVGDDFDYIKQKSLMIGDASGKEGQFSDSDKKTAENFGIDYMDVDDFVNTNWEDEPVEELLNLVD
;
A
#
# COMPACT_ATOMS: atom_id res chain seq x y z
N MET A 1 -10.16 17.29 -3.59
CA MET A 1 -9.72 15.94 -3.19
C MET A 1 -8.76 15.30 -4.19
N ASN A 2 -8.95 15.47 -5.50
CA ASN A 2 -8.10 14.81 -6.52
C ASN A 2 -6.67 15.38 -6.65
N GLN A 3 -6.46 16.69 -6.48
CA GLN A 3 -5.13 17.31 -6.53
C GLN A 3 -4.22 16.92 -5.35
N GLU A 4 -4.79 16.70 -4.16
CA GLU A 4 -3.99 16.34 -2.99
C GLU A 4 -3.30 14.99 -3.13
N VAL A 5 -3.92 14.03 -3.81
CA VAL A 5 -3.32 12.70 -4.00
C VAL A 5 -2.23 12.71 -5.08
N LYS A 6 -2.36 13.49 -6.15
CA LYS A 6 -1.28 13.65 -7.16
C LYS A 6 0.02 14.21 -6.58
N ASN A 7 -0.06 14.92 -5.47
CA ASN A 7 1.11 15.45 -4.78
C ASN A 7 1.70 14.49 -3.74
N LYS A 8 1.13 13.29 -3.60
CA LYS A 8 1.67 12.29 -2.67
C LYS A 8 2.89 11.61 -3.28
N LYS A 9 4.00 11.70 -2.56
CA LYS A 9 5.29 11.13 -2.98
C LYS A 9 5.48 9.72 -2.48
N ILE A 10 4.78 9.35 -1.40
CA ILE A 10 4.89 8.07 -0.73
C ILE A 10 3.52 7.43 -0.68
N LEU A 11 3.43 6.26 -1.29
CA LEU A 11 2.23 5.44 -1.25
C LEU A 11 2.52 4.20 -0.38
N PHE A 12 1.83 4.08 0.74
CA PHE A 12 1.75 2.83 1.47
C PHE A 12 0.63 1.97 0.90
N ALA A 13 0.84 0.67 0.82
CA ALA A 13 -0.19 -0.25 0.36
C ALA A 13 -0.20 -1.53 1.20
N ASP A 14 -1.39 -2.06 1.50
CA ASP A 14 -1.51 -3.45 1.85
C ASP A 14 -1.21 -4.34 0.63
N LEU A 15 -1.01 -5.64 0.84
CA LEU A 15 -0.68 -6.57 -0.22
C LEU A 15 -1.88 -7.39 -0.68
N ASP A 16 -2.42 -8.23 0.21
CA ASP A 16 -3.43 -9.23 -0.12
C ASP A 16 -4.83 -8.60 -0.15
N GLY A 17 -5.50 -8.62 -1.29
CA GLY A 17 -6.76 -7.88 -1.54
C GLY A 17 -6.53 -6.49 -2.15
N THR A 18 -5.35 -5.92 -1.98
CA THR A 18 -4.99 -4.56 -2.44
C THR A 18 -4.17 -4.59 -3.73
N LEU A 19 -2.93 -5.04 -3.70
CA LEU A 19 -2.05 -5.13 -4.89
C LEU A 19 -2.17 -6.46 -5.63
N ILE A 20 -2.59 -7.49 -4.92
CA ILE A 20 -2.85 -8.82 -5.47
C ILE A 20 -4.20 -9.33 -4.96
N LYS A 21 -4.76 -10.28 -5.70
CA LYS A 21 -5.94 -11.07 -5.30
C LYS A 21 -5.67 -12.54 -5.53
N THR A 22 -6.46 -13.41 -4.89
CA THR A 22 -6.41 -14.84 -5.12
C THR A 22 -7.01 -15.18 -6.50
N ILE A 23 -6.42 -16.13 -7.21
CA ILE A 23 -6.99 -16.68 -8.45
C ILE A 23 -8.18 -17.57 -8.10
N SER A 24 -8.11 -18.28 -6.97
CA SER A 24 -9.17 -19.18 -6.51
C SER A 24 -10.46 -18.48 -6.09
N GLY A 25 -10.42 -17.16 -5.83
CA GLY A 25 -11.53 -16.39 -5.27
C GLY A 25 -11.74 -16.59 -3.77
N GLU A 26 -10.88 -17.35 -3.10
CA GLU A 26 -10.89 -17.48 -1.64
C GLU A 26 -10.31 -16.24 -0.97
N THR A 27 -10.72 -15.97 0.27
CA THR A 27 -10.18 -14.83 1.06
C THR A 27 -8.68 -14.97 1.30
N PHE A 28 -8.20 -16.19 1.51
CA PHE A 28 -6.78 -16.47 1.74
C PHE A 28 -6.22 -17.35 0.62
N PRO A 29 -4.99 -17.09 0.17
CA PRO A 29 -4.37 -17.85 -0.92
C PRO A 29 -4.09 -19.30 -0.47
N LYS A 30 -4.34 -20.25 -1.38
CA LYS A 30 -4.04 -21.69 -1.19
C LYS A 30 -2.55 -22.00 -1.32
N GLY A 31 -1.75 -21.07 -1.78
CA GLY A 31 -0.31 -21.17 -1.95
C GLY A 31 0.25 -19.95 -2.67
N ILE A 32 1.56 -19.90 -2.87
CA ILE A 32 2.20 -18.74 -3.53
C ILE A 32 1.76 -18.55 -4.98
N TRP A 33 1.33 -19.64 -5.63
CA TRP A 33 0.81 -19.63 -7.00
C TRP A 33 -0.64 -19.11 -7.11
N ASP A 34 -1.39 -19.06 -5.98
CA ASP A 34 -2.77 -18.60 -5.94
C ASP A 34 -2.82 -17.09 -5.79
N MET A 35 -2.17 -16.39 -6.72
CA MET A 35 -2.14 -14.93 -6.73
C MET A 35 -2.22 -14.38 -8.16
N GLN A 36 -2.91 -13.28 -8.29
CA GLN A 36 -2.98 -12.46 -9.49
C GLN A 36 -2.70 -11.01 -9.12
N ILE A 37 -1.74 -10.38 -9.81
CA ILE A 37 -1.48 -8.95 -9.65
C ILE A 37 -2.70 -8.15 -10.15
N ARG A 38 -3.10 -7.17 -9.38
CA ARG A 38 -4.17 -6.23 -9.73
C ARG A 38 -3.62 -5.11 -10.62
N PHE A 39 -3.51 -5.36 -11.91
CA PHE A 39 -2.94 -4.39 -12.85
C PHE A 39 -3.73 -3.09 -12.89
N GLU A 40 -5.04 -3.12 -12.65
CA GLU A 40 -5.87 -1.93 -12.51
C GLU A 40 -5.38 -0.98 -11.40
N VAL A 41 -4.82 -1.54 -10.31
CA VAL A 41 -4.21 -0.76 -9.23
C VAL A 41 -2.84 -0.24 -9.66
N LEU A 42 -2.02 -1.08 -10.30
CA LEU A 42 -0.69 -0.68 -10.77
C LEU A 42 -0.76 0.43 -11.84
N ASP A 43 -1.76 0.40 -12.71
CA ASP A 43 -1.99 1.46 -13.70
C ASP A 43 -2.31 2.79 -13.01
N LYS A 44 -3.12 2.76 -11.96
CA LYS A 44 -3.38 3.96 -11.14
C LYS A 44 -2.14 4.44 -10.40
N ILE A 45 -1.31 3.54 -9.89
CA ILE A 45 -0.02 3.90 -9.28
C ILE A 45 0.88 4.58 -10.32
N LYS A 46 0.89 4.12 -11.57
CA LYS A 46 1.64 4.79 -12.66
C LYS A 46 1.11 6.19 -12.98
N GLU A 47 -0.20 6.41 -12.89
CA GLU A 47 -0.80 7.75 -13.06
C GLU A 47 -0.39 8.71 -11.94
N VAL A 48 -0.42 8.24 -10.69
CA VAL A 48 -0.04 9.02 -9.49
C VAL A 48 1.46 9.28 -9.45
N LYS A 49 2.28 8.34 -9.92
CA LYS A 49 3.76 8.39 -9.95
C LYS A 49 4.38 8.74 -8.60
N PRO A 50 4.10 7.99 -7.53
CA PRO A 50 4.78 8.20 -6.27
C PRO A 50 6.29 7.94 -6.43
N GLU A 51 7.11 8.54 -5.59
CA GLU A 51 8.55 8.24 -5.55
C GLU A 51 8.78 6.85 -4.93
N TYR A 52 7.97 6.49 -3.94
CA TYR A 52 8.05 5.22 -3.24
C TYR A 52 6.69 4.54 -3.12
N LEU A 53 6.66 3.23 -3.37
CA LEU A 53 5.58 2.34 -2.94
C LEU A 53 6.12 1.46 -1.81
N LEU A 54 5.53 1.59 -0.62
CA LEU A 54 5.92 0.88 0.59
C LEU A 54 4.82 -0.10 1.00
N ILE A 55 5.07 -1.39 0.82
CA ILE A 55 4.09 -2.45 1.08
C ILE A 55 4.19 -2.86 2.54
N VAL A 56 3.05 -2.85 3.25
CA VAL A 56 2.93 -3.24 4.65
C VAL A 56 1.85 -4.32 4.78
N SER A 57 2.23 -5.54 5.09
CA SER A 57 1.33 -6.69 5.06
C SER A 57 1.28 -7.44 6.40
N TYR A 58 0.08 -7.81 6.83
CA TYR A 58 -0.09 -8.70 7.99
C TYR A 58 -0.21 -10.14 7.52
N GLN A 59 0.70 -10.99 7.98
CA GLN A 59 0.86 -12.38 7.57
C GLN A 59 0.82 -13.36 8.75
N GLY A 60 -0.16 -13.22 9.63
CA GLY A 60 -0.35 -14.10 10.81
C GLY A 60 -0.54 -15.60 10.49
N GLY A 61 -0.82 -15.90 9.23
CA GLY A 61 -0.83 -17.29 8.74
C GLY A 61 0.54 -17.99 8.83
N ILE A 62 1.64 -17.23 8.91
CA ILE A 62 2.99 -17.77 9.07
C ILE A 62 3.15 -18.34 10.50
N GLU A 63 2.88 -17.55 11.53
CA GLU A 63 2.91 -18.04 12.92
C GLU A 63 1.93 -19.19 13.16
N SER A 64 0.76 -19.13 12.52
CA SER A 64 -0.26 -20.18 12.60
C SER A 64 0.10 -21.46 11.82
N GLY A 65 1.21 -21.47 11.06
CA GLY A 65 1.67 -22.62 10.29
C GLY A 65 0.91 -22.90 9.00
N PHE A 66 0.03 -21.99 8.56
CA PHE A 66 -0.72 -22.11 7.29
C PHE A 66 0.10 -21.64 6.10
N VAL A 67 1.08 -20.76 6.31
CA VAL A 67 1.94 -20.19 5.27
C VAL A 67 3.40 -20.44 5.64
N ASN A 68 4.18 -20.90 4.67
CA ASN A 68 5.62 -21.06 4.87
C ASN A 68 6.31 -19.69 4.72
N ALA A 69 7.12 -19.29 5.70
CA ALA A 69 7.82 -17.99 5.70
C ALA A 69 8.77 -17.81 4.51
N HIS A 70 9.46 -18.89 4.09
CA HIS A 70 10.34 -18.85 2.92
C HIS A 70 9.56 -18.59 1.63
N ASP A 71 8.43 -19.28 1.45
CA ASP A 71 7.57 -19.13 0.28
C ASP A 71 6.95 -17.71 0.25
N TYR A 72 6.55 -17.18 1.41
CA TYR A 72 6.06 -15.81 1.49
C TYR A 72 7.12 -14.78 1.10
N ARG A 73 8.37 -14.96 1.56
CA ARG A 73 9.48 -14.05 1.16
C ARG A 73 9.70 -14.07 -0.34
N ALA A 74 9.75 -15.26 -0.95
CA ALA A 74 9.89 -15.40 -2.40
C ALA A 74 8.74 -14.73 -3.16
N LYS A 75 7.50 -14.88 -2.69
CA LYS A 75 6.31 -14.19 -3.21
C LYS A 75 6.48 -12.67 -3.11
N SER A 76 6.86 -12.15 -1.94
CA SER A 76 7.05 -10.72 -1.70
C SER A 76 8.14 -10.11 -2.57
N GLU A 77 9.28 -10.79 -2.72
CA GLU A 77 10.37 -10.37 -3.60
C GLU A 77 9.97 -10.36 -5.08
N TYR A 78 9.22 -11.37 -5.51
CA TYR A 78 8.68 -11.41 -6.88
C TYR A 78 7.75 -10.23 -7.16
N ILE A 79 6.82 -9.95 -6.24
CA ILE A 79 5.84 -8.86 -6.40
C ILE A 79 6.53 -7.50 -6.39
N THR A 80 7.43 -7.23 -5.45
CA THR A 80 8.15 -5.95 -5.39
C THR A 80 8.99 -5.70 -6.63
N ARG A 81 9.63 -6.74 -7.16
CA ARG A 81 10.38 -6.65 -8.43
C ARG A 81 9.45 -6.38 -9.60
N ALA A 82 8.36 -7.11 -9.73
CA ALA A 82 7.38 -6.93 -10.80
C ALA A 82 6.80 -5.50 -10.80
N ILE A 83 6.51 -4.95 -9.62
CA ILE A 83 6.01 -3.58 -9.47
C ILE A 83 7.06 -2.55 -9.88
N ARG A 84 8.32 -2.71 -9.45
CA ARG A 84 9.42 -1.82 -9.88
C ARG A 84 9.55 -1.79 -11.40
N GLU A 85 9.56 -2.98 -12.02
CA GLU A 85 9.69 -3.11 -13.48
C GLU A 85 8.47 -2.53 -14.21
N TYR A 86 7.26 -2.77 -13.72
CA TYR A 86 6.04 -2.32 -14.37
C TYR A 86 5.77 -0.82 -14.18
N CYS A 87 5.92 -0.32 -12.96
CA CYS A 87 5.58 1.07 -12.60
C CYS A 87 6.76 2.04 -12.75
N GLY A 88 8.00 1.55 -12.74
CA GLY A 88 9.19 2.40 -12.81
C GLY A 88 9.42 3.24 -11.55
N ILE A 89 9.05 2.71 -10.37
CA ILE A 89 9.13 3.39 -9.08
C ILE A 89 9.90 2.54 -8.06
N GLU A 90 10.42 3.17 -7.01
CA GLU A 90 11.01 2.43 -5.89
C GLU A 90 9.89 1.70 -5.10
N CYS A 91 10.10 0.41 -4.85
CA CYS A 91 9.13 -0.43 -4.14
C CYS A 91 9.84 -1.31 -3.12
N TYR A 92 9.39 -1.23 -1.87
CA TYR A 92 9.90 -2.04 -0.76
C TYR A 92 8.74 -2.64 0.02
N ALA A 93 8.99 -3.78 0.68
CA ALA A 93 7.96 -4.47 1.43
C ALA A 93 8.45 -4.85 2.84
N MET A 94 7.52 -4.80 3.78
CA MET A 94 7.65 -5.33 5.12
C MET A 94 6.38 -6.09 5.50
N TYR A 95 6.52 -7.12 6.33
CA TYR A 95 5.38 -7.87 6.82
C TYR A 95 5.55 -8.24 8.29
N CYS A 96 4.42 -8.42 8.95
CA CYS A 96 4.33 -8.91 10.31
C CYS A 96 3.78 -10.34 10.29
N GLU A 97 4.53 -11.29 10.84
CA GLU A 97 4.15 -12.70 10.85
C GLU A 97 3.49 -13.17 12.16
N THR A 98 3.50 -12.35 13.21
CA THR A 98 2.95 -12.70 14.51
C THR A 98 1.48 -12.34 14.68
N ASN A 99 0.77 -13.17 15.44
CA ASN A 99 -0.61 -12.92 15.85
C ASN A 99 -0.72 -12.11 17.15
N ASP A 100 0.40 -11.76 17.77
CA ASP A 100 0.43 -10.90 18.96
C ASP A 100 -0.04 -9.48 18.63
N LYS A 101 -1.17 -9.08 19.20
CA LYS A 101 -1.75 -7.73 19.00
C LYS A 101 -0.91 -6.60 19.57
N SER A 102 0.01 -6.90 20.48
CA SER A 102 0.94 -5.93 21.08
C SER A 102 2.20 -5.71 20.26
N ASP A 103 2.47 -6.56 19.25
CA ASP A 103 3.61 -6.39 18.35
C ASP A 103 3.50 -5.08 17.57
N THR A 104 4.57 -4.30 17.56
CA THR A 104 4.60 -2.97 16.94
C THR A 104 4.42 -3.00 15.42
N TYR A 105 4.77 -4.11 14.78
CA TYR A 105 4.60 -4.30 13.33
C TYR A 105 3.23 -4.81 12.94
N ARG A 106 2.43 -5.32 13.90
CA ARG A 106 1.11 -5.82 13.57
C ARG A 106 0.11 -4.69 13.40
N LYS A 107 -0.50 -4.58 12.21
CA LYS A 107 -1.60 -3.63 11.96
C LYS A 107 -2.75 -3.83 12.97
N PRO A 108 -3.28 -2.76 13.59
CA PRO A 108 -3.16 -1.36 13.20
C PRO A 108 -1.99 -0.58 13.85
N ASN A 109 -0.97 -1.25 14.43
CA ASN A 109 0.24 -0.57 14.89
C ASN A 109 1.08 -0.10 13.71
N THR A 110 1.94 0.90 13.94
CA THR A 110 2.57 1.71 12.88
C THR A 110 4.02 1.35 12.59
N GLY A 111 4.58 0.41 13.34
CA GLY A 111 6.02 0.10 13.29
C GLY A 111 6.55 -0.32 11.91
N MET A 112 5.72 -0.97 11.05
CA MET A 112 6.14 -1.28 9.69
C MET A 112 6.32 -0.01 8.85
N LEU A 113 5.41 0.97 9.00
CA LEU A 113 5.49 2.24 8.27
C LEU A 113 6.73 3.02 8.69
N GLU A 114 6.95 3.15 10.00
CA GLU A 114 8.10 3.83 10.60
C GLU A 114 9.41 3.23 10.12
N ASN A 115 9.55 1.92 10.20
CA ASN A 115 10.77 1.22 9.80
C ASN A 115 11.07 1.36 8.31
N LEU A 116 10.05 1.27 7.44
CA LEU A 116 10.24 1.46 6.00
C LEU A 116 10.66 2.90 5.67
N LEU A 117 10.08 3.90 6.34
CA LEU A 117 10.47 5.29 6.14
C LEU A 117 11.90 5.56 6.57
N GLU A 118 12.27 5.17 7.78
CA GLU A 118 13.64 5.32 8.30
C GLU A 118 14.68 4.69 7.40
N ARG A 119 14.36 3.52 6.85
CA ARG A 119 15.30 2.75 6.05
C ARG A 119 15.47 3.26 4.62
N TYR A 120 14.42 3.76 3.99
CA TYR A 120 14.41 4.00 2.53
C TYR A 120 14.09 5.43 2.12
N VAL A 121 13.48 6.23 3.00
CA VAL A 121 12.99 7.57 2.64
C VAL A 121 13.69 8.66 3.43
N GLY A 122 13.76 8.54 4.74
CA GLY A 122 14.36 9.52 5.65
C GLY A 122 13.60 9.64 6.97
N ASP A 123 14.03 10.58 7.81
CA ASP A 123 13.59 10.75 9.20
C ASP A 123 12.75 12.03 9.46
N ASP A 124 12.52 12.85 8.44
CA ASP A 124 11.60 14.00 8.57
C ASP A 124 10.12 13.51 8.44
N PHE A 125 9.67 12.86 9.49
CA PHE A 125 8.34 12.24 9.50
C PHE A 125 7.19 13.24 9.34
N ASP A 126 7.29 14.46 9.82
CA ASP A 126 6.22 15.45 9.71
C ASP A 126 6.01 15.85 8.24
N TYR A 127 7.10 16.12 7.52
CA TYR A 127 7.02 16.39 6.08
C TYR A 127 6.55 15.18 5.29
N ILE A 128 7.12 13.99 5.60
CA ILE A 128 6.82 12.72 4.93
C ILE A 128 5.33 12.37 5.07
N LYS A 129 4.75 12.49 6.27
CA LYS A 129 3.34 12.20 6.52
C LYS A 129 2.40 13.04 5.66
N GLN A 130 2.68 14.33 5.52
CA GLN A 130 1.88 15.21 4.65
C GLN A 130 1.90 14.79 3.17
N LYS A 131 2.98 14.11 2.74
CA LYS A 131 3.18 13.62 1.38
C LYS A 131 2.86 12.13 1.22
N SER A 132 2.24 11.50 2.23
CA SER A 132 1.92 10.09 2.25
C SER A 132 0.42 9.83 2.10
N LEU A 133 0.12 8.72 1.46
CA LEU A 133 -1.22 8.12 1.38
C LEU A 133 -1.09 6.62 1.62
N MET A 134 -2.03 6.02 2.32
CA MET A 134 -2.15 4.58 2.42
C MET A 134 -3.39 4.08 1.66
N ILE A 135 -3.21 3.04 0.85
CA ILE A 135 -4.30 2.31 0.20
C ILE A 135 -4.41 0.90 0.77
N GLY A 136 -5.63 0.39 0.86
CA GLY A 136 -5.89 -0.96 1.36
C GLY A 136 -7.32 -1.39 1.14
N ASP A 137 -7.62 -2.68 1.33
CA ASP A 137 -8.96 -3.26 1.25
C ASP A 137 -9.62 -3.44 2.62
N ALA A 138 -8.89 -3.13 3.71
CA ALA A 138 -9.39 -3.20 5.08
C ALA A 138 -9.76 -1.82 5.63
N SER A 139 -10.83 -1.23 5.07
CA SER A 139 -11.35 0.10 5.45
C SER A 139 -12.54 0.06 6.41
N GLY A 140 -13.05 -1.15 6.72
CA GLY A 140 -14.25 -1.33 7.56
C GLY A 140 -15.56 -1.09 6.81
N LYS A 141 -15.56 -1.04 5.48
CA LYS A 141 -16.78 -1.01 4.67
C LYS A 141 -17.55 -2.33 4.84
N GLU A 142 -18.86 -2.27 4.59
CA GLU A 142 -19.70 -3.47 4.61
C GLU A 142 -19.13 -4.56 3.68
N GLY A 143 -18.98 -5.78 4.19
CA GLY A 143 -18.42 -6.91 3.47
C GLY A 143 -16.90 -7.06 3.53
N GLN A 144 -16.17 -6.10 4.06
CA GLN A 144 -14.73 -6.22 4.26
C GLN A 144 -14.38 -6.97 5.54
N PHE A 145 -13.25 -7.69 5.53
CA PHE A 145 -12.81 -8.54 6.62
C PHE A 145 -12.41 -7.74 7.89
N SER A 146 -11.87 -6.54 7.74
CA SER A 146 -11.40 -5.72 8.85
C SER A 146 -11.34 -4.21 8.48
N ASP A 147 -10.92 -3.40 9.45
CA ASP A 147 -10.63 -1.97 9.28
C ASP A 147 -9.15 -1.65 9.57
N SER A 148 -8.30 -2.68 9.57
CA SER A 148 -6.93 -2.55 10.06
C SER A 148 -6.05 -1.62 9.22
N ASP A 149 -6.25 -1.53 7.92
CA ASP A 149 -5.47 -0.64 7.06
C ASP A 149 -5.81 0.82 7.33
N LYS A 150 -7.10 1.13 7.36
CA LYS A 150 -7.57 2.47 7.69
C LYS A 150 -7.09 2.91 9.06
N LYS A 151 -7.22 2.04 10.07
CA LYS A 151 -6.74 2.33 11.43
C LYS A 151 -5.22 2.49 11.49
N THR A 152 -4.46 1.74 10.70
CA THR A 152 -3.00 1.91 10.61
C THR A 152 -2.66 3.31 10.10
N ALA A 153 -3.29 3.75 9.04
CA ALA A 153 -3.09 5.09 8.50
C ALA A 153 -3.50 6.19 9.50
N GLU A 154 -4.67 6.05 10.13
CA GLU A 154 -5.15 6.97 11.17
C GLU A 154 -4.18 7.04 12.36
N ASN A 155 -3.70 5.91 12.86
CA ASN A 155 -2.75 5.84 13.99
C ASN A 155 -1.41 6.45 13.62
N PHE A 156 -0.98 6.31 12.36
CA PHE A 156 0.26 6.92 11.88
C PHE A 156 0.11 8.41 11.57
N GLY A 157 -1.12 8.89 11.33
CA GLY A 157 -1.43 10.29 11.02
C GLY A 157 -1.22 10.64 9.55
N ILE A 158 -1.60 9.73 8.64
CA ILE A 158 -1.59 9.94 7.19
C ILE A 158 -2.99 9.72 6.59
N ASP A 159 -3.19 10.18 5.35
CA ASP A 159 -4.41 9.94 4.61
C ASP A 159 -4.58 8.47 4.26
N TYR A 160 -5.83 8.03 4.20
CA TYR A 160 -6.22 6.70 3.76
C TYR A 160 -7.23 6.76 2.63
N MET A 161 -7.11 5.83 1.68
CA MET A 161 -8.09 5.60 0.64
C MET A 161 -8.30 4.10 0.45
N ASP A 162 -9.56 3.67 0.39
CA ASP A 162 -9.89 2.30 -0.01
C ASP A 162 -9.38 2.03 -1.43
N VAL A 163 -8.87 0.83 -1.68
CA VAL A 163 -8.24 0.50 -2.95
C VAL A 163 -9.21 0.60 -4.14
N ASP A 164 -10.48 0.27 -3.94
CA ASP A 164 -11.47 0.36 -5.01
C ASP A 164 -11.83 1.84 -5.30
N ASP A 165 -11.86 2.70 -4.29
CA ASP A 165 -12.00 4.14 -4.48
C ASP A 165 -10.77 4.72 -5.20
N PHE A 166 -9.57 4.25 -4.86
CA PHE A 166 -8.32 4.65 -5.51
C PHE A 166 -8.33 4.31 -7.01
N VAL A 167 -8.76 3.10 -7.38
CA VAL A 167 -8.87 2.67 -8.79
C VAL A 167 -9.91 3.49 -9.55
N ASN A 168 -11.04 3.81 -8.91
CA ASN A 168 -12.15 4.52 -9.54
C ASN A 168 -11.99 6.04 -9.56
N THR A 169 -10.99 6.59 -8.88
CA THR A 169 -10.71 8.02 -8.90
C THR A 169 -10.14 8.43 -10.26
N ASN A 170 -10.72 9.47 -10.85
CA ASN A 170 -10.18 10.07 -12.08
C ASN A 170 -9.07 11.06 -11.70
N TRP A 171 -7.85 10.78 -12.15
CA TRP A 171 -6.67 11.60 -11.92
C TRP A 171 -6.35 12.51 -13.12
N GLU A 172 -7.33 12.82 -13.99
CA GLU A 172 -7.10 13.69 -15.15
C GLU A 172 -6.41 15.00 -14.75
N ASP A 173 -5.44 15.40 -15.57
CA ASP A 173 -4.76 16.68 -15.41
C ASP A 173 -5.78 17.80 -15.55
N GLU A 174 -5.97 18.62 -14.53
CA GLU A 174 -6.55 19.92 -14.77
C GLU A 174 -5.61 20.69 -15.71
N PRO A 175 -6.14 21.33 -16.75
CA PRO A 175 -5.31 22.06 -17.69
C PRO A 175 -4.48 23.10 -16.94
N VAL A 176 -3.22 23.24 -17.35
CA VAL A 176 -2.23 24.18 -16.81
C VAL A 176 -2.62 25.61 -17.22
N GLU A 177 -3.85 26.05 -17.00
CA GLU A 177 -4.31 27.41 -17.36
C GLU A 177 -4.03 28.47 -16.29
N GLU A 178 -3.63 28.08 -15.07
CA GLU A 178 -3.34 29.07 -14.02
C GLU A 178 -1.91 29.60 -13.97
N LEU A 179 -0.99 29.06 -14.78
CA LEU A 179 0.40 29.57 -14.81
C LEU A 179 0.63 30.70 -15.82
N LEU A 180 -0.34 31.03 -16.67
CA LEU A 180 -0.21 32.12 -17.67
C LEU A 180 -0.73 33.48 -17.17
N ASN A 181 -1.37 33.54 -16.01
CA ASN A 181 -1.92 34.81 -15.47
C ASN A 181 -1.04 35.45 -14.38
N LEU A 182 0.23 35.03 -14.22
CA LEU A 182 1.18 35.66 -13.28
C LEU A 182 2.33 36.41 -13.97
N VAL A 183 2.18 36.74 -15.25
CA VAL A 183 3.14 37.59 -15.97
C VAL A 183 2.35 38.71 -16.62
N ASP A 184 2.01 39.73 -15.86
CA ASP A 184 1.81 41.13 -16.24
C ASP A 184 2.30 42.04 -15.11
#